data_23bdf7a2a3bfab95d8931a894b7e3807
#
_entry.id   23bdf7a2a3bfab95d8931a894b7e3807
#
_cell.length_a   1.000
_cell.length_b   1.000
_cell.length_c   1.000
_cell.angle_alpha   90.00
_cell.angle_beta   90.00
_cell.angle_gamma   90.00
#
_symmetry.space_group_name_H-M   'P 1'
#
loop_
_entity.id
_entity.type
_entity.pdbx_description
1 polymer ?
#
loop_
_entity_poly.entity_id
_entity_poly.type
_entity_poly.pdbx_seq_one_letter_code
_entity_poly.pdbx_strand_id
1 'polypeptide(L)'
;MARQRKLTDKLKEKILSLIADGLTIRELFSREDIPITWQTFRTYLINDEQLMQNYIRSKELAIDLKLSELEDKRKELEVKIEGGIVDPKSGQNLVNLYKILIAHSQWSASKLSSKTYGKAAETLQIKSNNDSNLAISWMKPD
;
A
#
# COMPACT_ATOMS: atom_id res chain seq x y z
N MET A 1 -11.07 -3.66 32.61
CA MET A 1 -9.94 -3.37 32.44
C MET A 1 -9.34 -3.93 31.31
N ALA A 2 -8.89 -3.25 30.63
CA ALA A 2 -8.33 -3.76 29.51
C ALA A 2 -7.12 -4.41 29.89
N ARG A 3 -6.88 -5.54 29.44
CA ARG A 3 -5.77 -6.07 29.79
C ARG A 3 -4.93 -6.15 28.64
N GLN A 4 -3.73 -6.17 28.84
CA GLN A 4 -2.79 -6.30 27.88
C GLN A 4 -2.83 -7.60 27.33
N ARG A 5 -2.93 -7.72 26.06
CA ARG A 5 -2.93 -8.99 25.42
C ARG A 5 -1.69 -9.12 24.62
N LYS A 6 -1.10 -10.28 24.66
CA LYS A 6 0.08 -10.52 23.90
C LYS A 6 -0.28 -10.69 22.44
N LEU A 7 0.64 -10.27 21.58
CA LEU A 7 0.47 -10.45 20.16
C LEU A 7 0.93 -11.87 19.79
N THR A 8 -0.02 -12.79 19.72
CA THR A 8 0.28 -14.16 19.36
C THR A 8 0.51 -14.28 17.85
N ASP A 9 1.10 -15.37 17.40
CA ASP A 9 1.33 -15.58 15.99
C ASP A 9 0.02 -15.61 15.21
N LYS A 10 -1.00 -16.22 15.78
CA LYS A 10 -2.31 -16.28 15.16
C LYS A 10 -2.91 -14.89 15.00
N LEU A 11 -2.76 -14.05 16.01
CA LEU A 11 -3.27 -12.68 15.96
C LEU A 11 -2.47 -11.84 14.96
N LYS A 12 -1.17 -12.04 14.88
CA LYS A 12 -0.33 -11.38 13.89
C LYS A 12 -0.83 -11.69 12.48
N GLU A 13 -1.05 -12.96 12.19
CA GLU A 13 -1.53 -13.39 10.89
C GLU A 13 -2.88 -12.77 10.57
N LYS A 14 -3.76 -12.75 11.54
CA LYS A 14 -5.09 -12.17 11.35
C LYS A 14 -4.99 -10.68 11.02
N ILE A 15 -4.21 -9.95 11.78
CA ILE A 15 -4.03 -8.51 11.58
C ILE A 15 -3.42 -8.25 10.20
N LEU A 16 -2.37 -8.98 9.86
CA LEU A 16 -1.70 -8.79 8.57
C LEU A 16 -2.62 -9.12 7.40
N SER A 17 -3.42 -10.16 7.55
CA SER A 17 -4.39 -10.54 6.53
C SER A 17 -5.44 -9.45 6.31
N LEU A 18 -5.94 -8.86 7.39
CA LEU A 18 -6.94 -7.79 7.30
C LEU A 18 -6.34 -6.53 6.68
N ILE A 19 -5.07 -6.25 6.97
CA ILE A 19 -4.39 -5.14 6.34
C ILE A 19 -4.25 -5.39 4.83
N ALA A 20 -3.89 -6.59 4.45
CA ALA A 20 -3.76 -6.94 3.03
C ALA A 20 -5.10 -6.86 2.32
N ASP A 21 -6.20 -7.07 3.04
CA ASP A 21 -7.55 -6.93 2.50
C ASP A 21 -7.97 -5.48 2.33
N GLY A 22 -7.17 -4.54 2.79
CA GLY A 22 -7.42 -3.13 2.58
C GLY A 22 -8.05 -2.37 3.72
N LEU A 23 -8.19 -2.99 4.90
CA LEU A 23 -8.74 -2.27 6.04
C LEU A 23 -7.79 -1.18 6.49
N THR A 24 -8.35 -0.04 6.87
CA THR A 24 -7.55 1.03 7.44
C THR A 24 -7.18 0.67 8.88
N ILE A 25 -6.19 1.35 9.41
CA ILE A 25 -5.78 1.15 10.79
C ILE A 25 -6.95 1.36 11.74
N ARG A 26 -7.75 2.39 11.47
CA ARG A 26 -8.92 2.69 12.31
C ARG A 26 -9.95 1.56 12.26
N GLU A 27 -10.26 1.09 11.06
CA GLU A 27 -11.22 0.01 10.88
C GLU A 27 -10.76 -1.26 11.57
N LEU A 28 -9.49 -1.59 11.37
CA LEU A 28 -8.91 -2.81 11.90
C LEU A 28 -8.93 -2.85 13.43
N PHE A 29 -8.43 -1.80 14.06
CA PHE A 29 -8.31 -1.79 15.51
C PHE A 29 -9.59 -1.36 16.23
N SER A 30 -10.68 -1.11 15.48
CA SER A 30 -12.00 -0.92 16.05
C SER A 30 -12.77 -2.22 16.17
N ARG A 31 -12.24 -3.30 15.60
CA ARG A 31 -12.95 -4.58 15.58
C ARG A 31 -12.88 -5.24 16.96
N GLU A 32 -13.99 -5.87 17.32
CA GLU A 32 -14.07 -6.58 18.59
C GLU A 32 -13.17 -7.81 18.65
N ASP A 33 -12.89 -8.39 17.48
CA ASP A 33 -12.06 -9.57 17.41
C ASP A 33 -10.55 -9.25 17.38
N ILE A 34 -10.19 -7.96 17.47
CA ILE A 34 -8.79 -7.56 17.55
C ILE A 34 -8.59 -6.99 18.97
N PRO A 35 -8.06 -7.80 19.88
CA PRO A 35 -8.01 -7.44 21.29
C PRO A 35 -6.86 -6.51 21.73
N ILE A 36 -6.12 -5.98 20.79
CA ILE A 36 -5.05 -5.04 21.11
C ILE A 36 -5.29 -3.72 20.38
N THR A 37 -4.60 -2.67 20.81
CA THR A 37 -4.73 -1.37 20.18
C THR A 37 -3.65 -1.18 19.13
N TRP A 38 -3.83 -0.18 18.28
CA TRP A 38 -2.82 0.19 17.31
C TRP A 38 -1.49 0.52 17.97
N GLN A 39 -1.55 1.23 19.11
CA GLN A 39 -0.34 1.61 19.83
C GLN A 39 0.44 0.39 20.30
N THR A 40 -0.27 -0.61 20.78
CA THR A 40 0.36 -1.86 21.20
C THR A 40 0.99 -2.57 20.00
N PHE A 41 0.25 -2.66 18.91
CA PHE A 41 0.75 -3.29 17.69
C PHE A 41 1.98 -2.54 17.15
N ARG A 42 1.91 -1.21 17.16
CA ARG A 42 3.00 -0.37 16.70
C ARG A 42 4.28 -0.62 17.50
N THR A 43 4.14 -0.82 18.80
CA THR A 43 5.28 -1.14 19.66
C THR A 43 5.94 -2.45 19.25
N TYR A 44 5.12 -3.45 18.92
CA TYR A 44 5.65 -4.71 18.42
C TYR A 44 6.35 -4.54 17.07
N LEU A 45 5.79 -3.71 16.20
CA LEU A 45 6.39 -3.44 14.89
C LEU A 45 7.77 -2.82 15.02
N ILE A 46 7.92 -1.88 15.93
CA ILE A 46 9.18 -1.19 16.13
C ILE A 46 10.25 -2.14 16.65
N ASN A 47 9.85 -3.10 17.46
CA ASN A 47 10.78 -4.02 18.11
C ASN A 47 10.98 -5.35 17.39
N ASP A 48 10.28 -5.58 16.29
CA ASP A 48 10.35 -6.83 15.56
C ASP A 48 10.48 -6.53 14.07
N GLU A 49 11.69 -6.64 13.58
CA GLU A 49 11.98 -6.33 12.19
C GLU A 49 11.24 -7.23 11.21
N GLN A 50 11.12 -8.51 11.52
CA GLN A 50 10.40 -9.44 10.66
C GLN A 50 8.92 -9.08 10.58
N LEU A 51 8.33 -8.72 11.71
CA LEU A 51 6.94 -8.29 11.74
C LEU A 51 6.76 -7.01 10.93
N MET A 52 7.68 -6.08 11.04
CA MET A 52 7.63 -4.83 10.28
C MET A 52 7.68 -5.11 8.78
N GLN A 53 8.54 -6.01 8.35
CA GLN A 53 8.63 -6.38 6.94
C GLN A 53 7.32 -7.02 6.46
N ASN A 54 6.76 -7.89 7.26
CA ASN A 54 5.49 -8.54 6.92
C ASN A 54 4.34 -7.53 6.86
N TYR A 55 4.36 -6.57 7.76
CA TYR A 55 3.37 -5.50 7.79
C TYR A 55 3.43 -4.66 6.52
N ILE A 56 4.62 -4.28 6.11
CA ILE A 56 4.79 -3.47 4.90
C ILE A 56 4.40 -4.26 3.67
N ARG A 57 4.72 -5.55 3.63
CA ARG A 57 4.30 -6.42 2.54
C ARG A 57 2.78 -6.51 2.45
N SER A 58 2.11 -6.59 3.60
CA SER A 58 0.65 -6.59 3.64
C SER A 58 0.07 -5.29 3.10
N LYS A 59 0.69 -4.17 3.41
CA LYS A 59 0.27 -2.87 2.89
C LYS A 59 0.49 -2.78 1.39
N GLU A 60 1.57 -3.34 0.89
CA GLU A 60 1.82 -3.38 -0.55
C GLU A 60 0.75 -4.19 -1.27
N LEU A 61 0.36 -5.32 -0.69
CA LEU A 61 -0.72 -6.13 -1.26
C LEU A 61 -2.04 -5.37 -1.29
N ALA A 62 -2.31 -4.61 -0.22
CA ALA A 62 -3.53 -3.79 -0.18
C ALA A 62 -3.53 -2.73 -1.26
N ILE A 63 -2.37 -2.12 -1.51
CA ILE A 63 -2.24 -1.12 -2.55
C ILE A 63 -2.43 -1.76 -3.93
N ASP A 64 -1.87 -2.94 -4.14
CA ASP A 64 -2.05 -3.68 -5.38
C ASP A 64 -3.52 -3.98 -5.64
N LEU A 65 -4.23 -4.42 -4.63
CA LEU A 65 -5.65 -4.68 -4.73
C LEU A 65 -6.40 -3.41 -5.11
N LYS A 66 -6.09 -2.32 -4.44
CA LYS A 66 -6.74 -1.04 -4.71
C LYS A 66 -6.46 -0.56 -6.13
N LEU A 67 -5.22 -0.71 -6.58
CA LEU A 67 -4.85 -0.35 -7.94
C LEU A 67 -5.66 -1.15 -8.97
N SER A 68 -5.79 -2.44 -8.73
CA SER A 68 -6.55 -3.30 -9.61
C SER A 68 -8.01 -2.86 -9.68
N GLU A 69 -8.60 -2.56 -8.53
CA GLU A 69 -9.98 -2.09 -8.46
C GLU A 69 -10.17 -0.76 -9.19
N LEU A 70 -9.23 0.16 -9.02
CA LEU A 70 -9.30 1.45 -9.68
C LEU A 70 -9.16 1.32 -11.19
N GLU A 71 -8.28 0.44 -11.65
CA GLU A 71 -8.12 0.19 -13.06
C GLU A 71 -9.39 -0.40 -13.68
N ASP A 72 -10.01 -1.36 -12.98
CA ASP A 72 -11.25 -1.95 -13.43
C ASP A 72 -12.36 -0.91 -13.56
N LYS A 73 -12.46 -0.04 -12.55
CA LYS A 73 -13.48 1.02 -12.57
C LYS A 73 -13.23 2.02 -13.68
N ARG A 74 -11.96 2.35 -13.93
CA ARG A 74 -11.62 3.25 -15.03
C ARG A 74 -12.02 2.64 -16.37
N LYS A 75 -11.73 1.37 -16.56
CA LYS A 75 -12.08 0.68 -17.80
C LYS A 75 -13.59 0.61 -17.99
N GLU A 76 -14.33 0.28 -16.93
CA GLU A 76 -15.78 0.25 -16.98
C GLU A 76 -16.34 1.60 -17.38
N LEU A 77 -15.81 2.66 -16.81
CA LEU A 77 -16.27 4.01 -17.07
C LEU A 77 -16.01 4.41 -18.53
N GLU A 78 -14.83 4.04 -19.04
CA GLU A 78 -14.49 4.33 -20.43
C GLU A 78 -15.45 3.62 -21.40
N VAL A 79 -15.81 2.39 -21.08
CA VAL A 79 -16.79 1.65 -21.86
C VAL A 79 -18.14 2.35 -21.84
N LYS A 80 -18.57 2.85 -20.69
CA LYS A 80 -19.83 3.56 -20.56
C LYS A 80 -19.84 4.89 -21.34
N ILE A 81 -18.71 5.58 -21.35
CA ILE A 81 -18.57 6.80 -22.13
C ILE A 81 -18.70 6.49 -23.64
N GLU A 82 -18.01 5.46 -24.10
CA GLU A 82 -18.04 5.06 -25.50
C GLU A 82 -19.44 4.60 -25.90
N GLY A 83 -20.16 3.94 -24.99
CA GLY A 83 -21.50 3.47 -25.24
C GLY A 83 -22.56 4.55 -25.09
N GLY A 84 -22.20 5.78 -24.77
CA GLY A 84 -23.15 6.86 -24.62
C GLY A 84 -23.98 6.85 -23.37
N ILE A 85 -23.65 5.97 -22.43
CA ILE A 85 -24.39 5.87 -21.16
C ILE A 85 -24.03 7.01 -20.22
N VAL A 86 -22.78 7.46 -20.28
CA VAL A 86 -22.30 8.55 -19.45
C VAL A 86 -21.88 9.70 -20.37
N ASP A 87 -22.23 10.92 -19.95
CA ASP A 87 -21.86 12.11 -20.68
C ASP A 87 -20.34 12.20 -20.82
N PRO A 88 -19.82 12.41 -22.06
CA PRO A 88 -18.37 12.41 -22.28
C PRO A 88 -17.59 13.38 -21.40
N LYS A 89 -18.15 14.58 -21.18
CA LYS A 89 -17.45 15.59 -20.39
C LYS A 89 -17.36 15.19 -18.93
N SER A 90 -18.49 14.78 -18.34
CA SER A 90 -18.53 14.33 -16.96
C SER A 90 -17.74 13.04 -16.77
N GLY A 91 -17.88 12.15 -17.74
CA GLY A 91 -17.16 10.88 -17.71
C GLY A 91 -15.65 11.08 -17.75
N GLN A 92 -15.18 12.01 -18.58
CA GLN A 92 -13.76 12.29 -18.68
C GLN A 92 -13.19 12.85 -17.37
N ASN A 93 -13.98 13.66 -16.67
CA ASN A 93 -13.57 14.18 -15.37
C ASN A 93 -13.38 13.05 -14.37
N LEU A 94 -14.26 12.05 -14.39
CA LEU A 94 -14.16 10.90 -13.52
C LEU A 94 -12.96 10.01 -13.90
N VAL A 95 -12.72 9.84 -15.19
CA VAL A 95 -11.56 9.09 -15.67
C VAL A 95 -10.28 9.76 -15.17
N ASN A 96 -10.21 11.07 -15.25
CA ASN A 96 -9.06 11.83 -14.78
C ASN A 96 -8.87 11.66 -13.28
N LEU A 97 -9.97 11.65 -12.52
CA LEU A 97 -9.90 11.41 -11.09
C LEU A 97 -9.32 10.02 -10.79
N TYR A 98 -9.79 8.99 -11.50
CA TYR A 98 -9.26 7.64 -11.31
C TYR A 98 -7.77 7.58 -11.66
N LYS A 99 -7.33 8.28 -12.70
CA LYS A 99 -5.91 8.32 -13.05
C LYS A 99 -5.07 8.94 -11.95
N ILE A 100 -5.60 10.00 -11.31
CA ILE A 100 -4.91 10.64 -10.20
C ILE A 100 -4.82 9.69 -9.01
N LEU A 101 -5.91 8.98 -8.70
CA LEU A 101 -5.92 8.03 -7.60
C LEU A 101 -4.94 6.88 -7.85
N ILE A 102 -4.89 6.40 -9.08
CA ILE A 102 -3.95 5.34 -9.46
C ILE A 102 -2.50 5.83 -9.29
N ALA A 103 -2.21 7.02 -9.78
CA ALA A 103 -0.87 7.59 -9.64
C ALA A 103 -0.48 7.77 -8.18
N HIS A 104 -1.42 8.23 -7.35
CA HIS A 104 -1.17 8.40 -5.92
C HIS A 104 -0.89 7.05 -5.25
N SER A 105 -1.65 6.02 -5.61
CA SER A 105 -1.45 4.69 -5.05
C SER A 105 -0.08 4.12 -5.44
N GLN A 106 0.33 4.35 -6.69
CA GLN A 106 1.65 3.93 -7.16
C GLN A 106 2.77 4.65 -6.41
N TRP A 107 2.59 5.94 -6.20
CA TRP A 107 3.55 6.73 -5.44
C TRP A 107 3.65 6.21 -4.00
N SER A 108 2.49 5.93 -3.38
CA SER A 108 2.44 5.41 -2.01
C SER A 108 3.17 4.07 -1.91
N ALA A 109 2.99 3.20 -2.90
CA ALA A 109 3.66 1.90 -2.92
C ALA A 109 5.18 2.08 -2.99
N SER A 110 5.65 2.99 -3.83
CA SER A 110 7.08 3.23 -3.95
C SER A 110 7.69 3.78 -2.65
N LYS A 111 6.95 4.65 -1.96
CA LYS A 111 7.41 5.19 -0.68
C LYS A 111 7.44 4.13 0.40
N LEU A 112 6.48 3.24 0.38
CA LEU A 112 6.39 2.17 1.36
C LEU A 112 7.58 1.21 1.20
N SER A 113 7.87 0.82 -0.02
CA SER A 113 9.01 -0.04 -0.31
C SER A 113 10.33 0.61 0.11
N SER A 114 10.46 1.90 -0.16
CA SER A 114 11.64 2.65 0.22
C SER A 114 11.85 2.64 1.73
N LYS A 115 10.75 2.76 2.48
CA LYS A 115 10.83 2.72 3.94
C LYS A 115 11.30 1.37 4.44
N THR A 116 10.79 0.30 3.84
CA THR A 116 11.08 -1.04 4.29
C THR A 116 12.52 -1.43 4.10
N TYR A 117 12.99 -1.19 2.91
CA TYR A 117 14.32 -1.65 2.53
C TYR A 117 15.27 -0.48 2.32
N GLY A 118 14.99 0.63 3.00
CA GLY A 118 15.66 1.88 2.74
C GLY A 118 17.16 1.80 2.67
N LYS A 119 17.77 1.30 3.72
CA LYS A 119 19.22 1.24 3.76
C LYS A 119 19.80 0.30 2.72
N ALA A 120 19.23 -0.88 2.60
CA ALA A 120 19.72 -1.86 1.64
C ALA A 120 19.49 -1.35 0.21
N ALA A 121 18.33 -0.79 -0.05
CA ALA A 121 18.00 -0.26 -1.36
C ALA A 121 18.89 0.92 -1.72
N GLU A 122 19.12 1.81 -0.78
CA GLU A 122 19.99 2.95 -0.99
C GLU A 122 21.41 2.52 -1.30
N THR A 123 21.90 1.56 -0.54
CA THR A 123 23.24 1.02 -0.75
C THR A 123 23.39 0.43 -2.15
N LEU A 124 22.40 -0.35 -2.56
CA LEU A 124 22.40 -0.96 -3.89
C LEU A 124 22.32 0.08 -4.99
N GLN A 125 21.50 1.09 -4.80
CA GLN A 125 21.37 2.15 -5.78
C GLN A 125 22.66 2.96 -5.93
N ILE A 126 23.30 3.25 -4.84
CA ILE A 126 24.57 3.97 -4.86
C ILE A 126 25.62 3.18 -5.62
N LYS A 127 25.70 1.88 -5.37
CA LYS A 127 26.63 1.02 -6.08
C LYS A 127 26.32 1.01 -7.57
N SER A 128 25.07 0.85 -7.92
CA SER A 128 24.64 0.82 -9.29
C SER A 128 24.96 2.11 -10.01
N ASN A 129 24.71 3.23 -9.38
CA ASN A 129 24.97 4.52 -9.97
C ASN A 129 26.46 4.76 -10.15
N ASN A 130 27.25 4.34 -9.22
CA ASN A 130 28.69 4.48 -9.31
C ASN A 130 29.26 3.63 -10.43
N ASP A 131 28.72 2.43 -10.59
CA ASP A 131 29.18 1.54 -11.62
C ASP A 131 28.75 1.93 -13.02
N SER A 132 27.47 2.29 -13.15
CA SER A 132 26.90 2.60 -14.44
C SER A 132 26.84 4.07 -14.71
N ASN A 133 26.85 4.81 -13.69
CA ASN A 133 26.62 6.20 -13.80
C ASN A 133 25.33 6.56 -14.46
N LEU A 134 24.34 5.87 -14.17
CA LEU A 134 23.11 6.12 -14.71
C LEU A 134 22.04 6.03 -13.99
N ALA A 135 21.68 5.94 -13.87
CA ALA A 135 20.74 5.90 -13.40
C ALA A 135 19.91 5.97 -13.02
N ILE A 136 19.86 6.23 -12.89
CA ILE A 136 19.04 6.49 -12.36
C ILE A 136 18.06 6.32 -12.51
N SER A 137 17.98 5.83 -12.86
CA SER A 137 17.19 5.77 -12.99
C SER A 137 16.09 5.49 -12.71
N TRP A 138 15.77 5.30 -12.45
CA TRP A 138 14.70 5.20 -12.27
C TRP A 138 14.20 5.93 -12.20
N MET A 139 14.56 6.10 -12.38
CA MET A 139 14.40 6.82 -12.35
C MET A 139 14.63 7.30 -12.81
N LYS A 140 15.50 6.95 -13.62
CA LYS A 140 16.04 7.30 -14.14
C LYS A 140 16.12 7.33 -14.46
N PRO A 141 16.39 7.10 -14.78
CA PRO A 141 16.70 7.06 -15.11
C PRO A 141 16.92 7.13 -15.41
N ASP A 142 17.32 7.30 -15.65
CA ASP A 142 17.77 7.34 -16.02
C ASP A 142 17.73 7.11 -16.17
#